data_99e6d020bc844de851af77642fb2857d
#
_entry.id   99e6d020bc844de851af77642fb2857d
#
_cell.length_a   1.000
_cell.length_b   1.000
_cell.length_c   1.000
_cell.angle_alpha   90.00
_cell.angle_beta   90.00
_cell.angle_gamma   90.00
#
_symmetry.space_group_name_H-M   'P 1'
#
loop_
_entity.id
_entity.type
_entity.pdbx_description
1 polymer ?
#
loop_
_entity_poly.entity_id
_entity_poly.type
_entity_poly.pdbx_seq_one_letter_code
_entity_poly.pdbx_strand_id
1 'polypeptide(L)'
;RTRAMAMAIEAGKESNIGALIGLLADDFSLSGVGRRVDQMLDQASSSNLPVAAHRALLNSFFGFAFWDVLAFTVTSWRDVGEFDEIRVDRISPDDANSLRHGSADTILKGVGLGHFAAFFSRRHRENDYLWGRLHGAERLIDIVIDSATLEGAAENIDVRTFKKRAFTAILDAEALHLGKSSDLLAELRQEVAAL
;
A
#
# COMPACT_ATOMS: atom_id res chain seq x y z
N ARG A 1 22.91 7.94 2.42
CA ARG A 1 22.06 9.06 1.91
C ARG A 1 20.80 9.21 2.75
N THR A 2 20.01 8.16 2.91
CA THR A 2 18.79 8.15 3.76
C THR A 2 19.04 8.61 5.21
N ARG A 3 20.22 8.30 5.78
CA ARG A 3 20.58 8.67 7.15
C ARG A 3 20.88 10.16 7.30
N ALA A 4 21.48 10.81 6.28
CA ALA A 4 21.71 12.24 6.28
C ALA A 4 20.40 13.03 6.17
N MET A 5 19.45 12.51 5.41
CA MET A 5 18.12 13.07 5.24
C MET A 5 17.29 12.97 6.54
N ALA A 6 17.33 11.84 7.23
CA ALA A 6 16.70 11.66 8.54
C ALA A 6 17.29 12.61 9.60
N MET A 7 18.60 12.78 9.62
CA MET A 7 19.28 13.72 10.54
C MET A 7 18.93 15.19 10.26
N ALA A 8 18.70 15.56 8.99
CA ALA A 8 18.28 16.91 8.62
C ALA A 8 16.83 17.20 9.07
N ILE A 9 15.97 16.19 9.02
CA ILE A 9 14.58 16.27 9.50
C ILE A 9 14.53 16.33 11.03
N GLU A 10 15.30 15.51 11.74
CA GLU A 10 15.36 15.51 13.22
C GLU A 10 15.95 16.81 13.79
N ALA A 11 16.79 17.52 13.06
CA ALA A 11 17.38 18.77 13.52
C ALA A 11 16.39 19.94 13.68
N GLY A 12 15.11 19.78 13.23
CA GLY A 12 13.95 20.62 13.62
C GLY A 12 14.09 22.12 13.43
N LYS A 13 15.01 22.60 12.58
CA LYS A 13 15.23 24.03 12.36
C LYS A 13 14.72 24.44 10.98
N GLU A 14 13.79 25.39 10.95
CA GLU A 14 13.22 26.00 9.74
C GLU A 14 14.27 26.52 8.73
N SER A 15 15.50 26.77 9.17
CA SER A 15 16.63 27.18 8.31
C SER A 15 17.14 26.06 7.37
N ASN A 16 16.68 24.83 7.51
CA ASN A 16 17.19 23.68 6.76
C ASN A 16 16.31 23.23 5.58
N ILE A 17 15.14 23.86 5.36
CA ILE A 17 14.27 23.50 4.22
C ILE A 17 15.01 23.72 2.89
N GLY A 18 15.71 24.84 2.75
CA GLY A 18 16.52 25.10 1.55
C GLY A 18 17.63 24.07 1.32
N ALA A 19 18.30 23.65 2.41
CA ALA A 19 19.32 22.61 2.34
C ALA A 19 18.73 21.24 1.99
N LEU A 20 17.55 20.91 2.52
CA LEU A 20 16.80 19.69 2.20
C LEU A 20 16.38 19.67 0.73
N ILE A 21 15.83 20.79 0.24
CA ILE A 21 15.46 20.94 -1.18
C ILE A 21 16.69 20.80 -2.07
N GLY A 22 17.84 21.38 -1.69
CA GLY A 22 19.10 21.24 -2.40
C GLY A 22 19.55 19.77 -2.48
N LEU A 23 19.52 19.05 -1.37
CA LEU A 23 19.85 17.63 -1.32
C LEU A 23 18.93 16.78 -2.21
N LEU A 24 17.64 17.05 -2.19
CA LEU A 24 16.66 16.39 -3.06
C LEU A 24 16.91 16.71 -4.53
N ALA A 25 17.17 18.01 -4.85
CA ALA A 25 17.46 18.43 -6.20
C ALA A 25 18.72 17.75 -6.77
N ASP A 26 19.75 17.56 -5.94
CA ASP A 26 20.97 16.85 -6.33
C ASP A 26 20.75 15.35 -6.48
N ASP A 27 20.01 14.73 -5.55
CA ASP A 27 19.73 13.28 -5.59
C ASP A 27 18.89 12.90 -6.82
N PHE A 28 17.91 13.71 -7.17
CA PHE A 28 17.10 13.56 -8.37
C PHE A 28 17.75 14.13 -9.64
N SER A 29 18.94 14.71 -9.54
CA SER A 29 19.64 15.38 -10.66
C SER A 29 18.77 16.43 -11.37
N LEU A 30 17.95 17.19 -10.63
CA LEU A 30 16.97 18.12 -11.18
C LEU A 30 17.62 19.19 -12.09
N SER A 31 18.81 19.69 -11.73
CA SER A 31 19.56 20.61 -12.57
C SER A 31 19.99 19.99 -13.90
N GLY A 32 20.24 18.68 -13.94
CA GLY A 32 20.54 17.95 -15.17
C GLY A 32 19.30 17.77 -16.05
N VAL A 33 18.16 17.50 -15.43
CA VAL A 33 16.86 17.42 -16.11
C VAL A 33 16.48 18.79 -16.66
N GLY A 34 16.58 19.84 -15.87
CA GLY A 34 16.30 21.22 -16.29
C GLY A 34 17.10 21.60 -17.54
N ARG A 35 18.44 21.44 -17.52
CA ARG A 35 19.28 21.72 -18.69
C ARG A 35 18.88 20.93 -19.94
N ARG A 36 18.47 19.67 -19.80
CA ARG A 36 17.98 18.88 -20.95
C ARG A 36 16.68 19.44 -21.51
N VAL A 37 15.77 19.85 -20.65
CA VAL A 37 14.49 20.46 -21.08
C VAL A 37 14.74 21.79 -21.77
N ASP A 38 15.63 22.63 -21.23
CA ASP A 38 16.03 23.90 -21.86
C ASP A 38 16.63 23.68 -23.24
N GLN A 39 17.52 22.68 -23.40
CA GLN A 39 18.11 22.33 -24.70
C GLN A 39 17.05 21.84 -25.71
N MET A 40 16.09 21.02 -25.24
CA MET A 40 14.98 20.56 -26.10
C MET A 40 14.09 21.72 -26.54
N LEU A 41 13.84 22.67 -25.64
CA LEU A 41 13.05 23.87 -25.93
C LEU A 41 13.79 24.77 -26.94
N ASP A 42 15.11 24.98 -26.77
CA ASP A 42 15.94 25.74 -27.66
C ASP A 42 15.99 25.09 -29.05
N GLN A 43 16.17 23.79 -29.15
CA GLN A 43 16.13 23.05 -30.40
C GLN A 43 14.77 23.17 -31.09
N ALA A 44 13.69 23.04 -30.35
CA ALA A 44 12.34 23.18 -30.89
C ALA A 44 12.08 24.63 -31.35
N SER A 45 12.59 25.62 -30.62
CA SER A 45 12.47 27.02 -30.96
C SER A 45 13.32 27.43 -32.19
N SER A 46 14.46 26.77 -32.34
CA SER A 46 15.38 26.98 -33.50
C SER A 46 14.89 26.29 -34.78
N SER A 47 13.93 25.40 -34.68
CA SER A 47 13.29 24.76 -35.83
C SER A 47 12.38 25.78 -36.56
N ASN A 48 12.18 25.61 -37.90
CA ASN A 48 11.31 26.48 -38.72
C ASN A 48 9.83 26.34 -38.39
N LEU A 49 9.48 26.53 -37.10
CA LEU A 49 8.10 26.51 -36.63
C LEU A 49 7.39 27.83 -36.99
N PRO A 50 6.13 27.77 -37.42
CA PRO A 50 5.31 28.97 -37.57
C PRO A 50 5.27 29.74 -36.23
N VAL A 51 5.25 31.08 -36.28
CA VAL A 51 5.25 31.96 -35.12
C VAL A 51 4.14 31.60 -34.09
N ALA A 52 2.98 31.20 -34.60
CA ALA A 52 1.86 30.77 -33.75
C ALA A 52 2.19 29.50 -32.96
N ALA A 53 2.84 28.52 -33.59
CA ALA A 53 3.26 27.27 -32.94
C ALA A 53 4.38 27.52 -31.94
N HIS A 54 5.34 28.39 -32.23
CA HIS A 54 6.39 28.79 -31.33
C HIS A 54 5.82 29.47 -30.08
N ARG A 55 4.89 30.42 -30.27
CA ARG A 55 4.22 31.08 -29.17
C ARG A 55 3.41 30.08 -28.31
N ALA A 56 2.71 29.17 -28.94
CA ALA A 56 1.96 28.12 -28.21
C ALA A 56 2.89 27.23 -27.37
N LEU A 57 4.04 26.82 -27.93
CA LEU A 57 5.06 26.02 -27.21
C LEU A 57 5.57 26.75 -25.96
N LEU A 58 5.98 28.01 -26.11
CA LEU A 58 6.48 28.81 -25.00
C LEU A 58 5.40 29.07 -23.94
N ASN A 59 4.19 29.42 -24.40
CA ASN A 59 3.08 29.64 -23.48
C ASN A 59 2.71 28.35 -22.70
N SER A 60 2.76 27.20 -23.33
CA SER A 60 2.52 25.92 -22.66
C SER A 60 3.61 25.60 -21.64
N PHE A 61 4.88 25.82 -22.00
CA PHE A 61 6.00 25.56 -21.11
C PHE A 61 5.98 26.43 -19.84
N PHE A 62 5.87 27.75 -20.02
CA PHE A 62 5.79 28.67 -18.87
C PHE A 62 4.43 28.66 -18.19
N GLY A 63 3.36 28.51 -18.95
CA GLY A 63 2.00 28.49 -18.43
C GLY A 63 1.70 27.24 -17.59
N PHE A 64 2.29 26.10 -17.93
CA PHE A 64 2.11 24.87 -17.14
C PHE A 64 2.71 25.04 -15.72
N ALA A 65 3.95 25.52 -15.62
CA ALA A 65 4.59 25.75 -14.34
C ALA A 65 3.83 26.79 -13.48
N PHE A 66 3.36 27.86 -14.12
CA PHE A 66 2.55 28.90 -13.47
C PHE A 66 1.19 28.34 -13.00
N TRP A 67 0.52 27.55 -13.86
CA TRP A 67 -0.72 26.90 -13.53
C TRP A 67 -0.57 25.92 -12.38
N ASP A 68 0.49 25.10 -12.38
CA ASP A 68 0.75 24.13 -11.34
C ASP A 68 0.93 24.81 -9.98
N VAL A 69 1.74 25.87 -9.90
CA VAL A 69 1.91 26.65 -8.67
C VAL A 69 0.58 27.26 -8.20
N LEU A 70 -0.22 27.84 -9.09
CA LEU A 70 -1.50 28.43 -8.72
C LEU A 70 -2.56 27.39 -8.38
N ALA A 71 -2.71 26.36 -9.22
CA ALA A 71 -3.69 25.30 -9.01
C ALA A 71 -3.40 24.55 -7.72
N PHE A 72 -2.14 24.19 -7.49
CA PHE A 72 -1.71 23.55 -6.26
C PHE A 72 -2.03 24.40 -5.04
N THR A 73 -1.66 25.68 -5.04
CA THR A 73 -1.92 26.58 -3.92
C THR A 73 -3.41 26.76 -3.64
N VAL A 74 -4.25 26.85 -4.70
CA VAL A 74 -5.68 27.10 -4.55
C VAL A 74 -6.46 25.81 -4.20
N THR A 75 -6.06 24.66 -4.77
CA THR A 75 -6.73 23.38 -4.54
C THR A 75 -6.27 22.70 -3.27
N SER A 76 -4.97 22.74 -2.98
CA SER A 76 -4.38 22.10 -1.79
C SER A 76 -4.69 22.82 -0.49
N TRP A 77 -5.12 24.09 -0.55
CA TRP A 77 -5.62 24.78 0.65
C TRP A 77 -6.90 24.13 1.23
N ARG A 78 -7.61 23.36 0.44
CA ARG A 78 -8.80 22.62 0.88
C ARG A 78 -8.53 21.16 1.26
N ASP A 79 -7.48 20.57 0.69
CA ASP A 79 -7.09 19.18 0.92
C ASP A 79 -5.63 19.13 1.38
N VAL A 80 -5.43 19.35 2.67
CA VAL A 80 -4.15 19.06 3.35
C VAL A 80 -3.84 17.55 3.35
N GLY A 81 -4.70 16.75 2.71
CA GLY A 81 -4.59 15.29 2.62
C GLY A 81 -3.42 14.77 1.79
N GLU A 82 -2.69 15.62 1.03
CA GLU A 82 -1.47 15.19 0.33
C GLU A 82 -0.31 14.85 1.28
N PHE A 83 -0.40 15.24 2.55
CA PHE A 83 0.57 14.90 3.60
C PHE A 83 0.08 13.78 4.51
N ASP A 84 -1.01 13.11 4.15
CA ASP A 84 -1.49 11.96 4.89
C ASP A 84 -0.45 10.85 4.82
N GLU A 85 -0.24 10.19 5.95
CA GLU A 85 0.65 9.05 6.04
C GLU A 85 0.20 7.95 5.08
N ILE A 86 1.04 7.62 4.10
CA ILE A 86 0.78 6.46 3.23
C ILE A 86 1.02 5.21 4.05
N ARG A 87 -0.05 4.51 4.43
CA ARG A 87 0.02 3.23 5.11
C ARG A 87 0.01 2.11 4.07
N VAL A 88 0.96 1.22 4.20
CA VAL A 88 1.05 0.03 3.36
C VAL A 88 0.71 -1.18 4.20
N ASP A 89 -0.43 -1.80 3.92
CA ASP A 89 -0.87 -3.02 4.58
C ASP A 89 -0.63 -4.23 3.68
N ARG A 90 -0.20 -5.32 4.30
CA ARG A 90 0.02 -6.59 3.63
C ARG A 90 -1.00 -7.62 4.12
N ILE A 91 -1.57 -8.36 3.20
CA ILE A 91 -2.39 -9.54 3.51
C ILE A 91 -1.51 -10.77 3.32
N SER A 92 -0.98 -11.29 4.41
CA SER A 92 -0.08 -12.44 4.43
C SER A 92 -0.43 -13.36 5.60
N PRO A 93 -0.22 -14.68 5.48
CA PRO A 93 -0.31 -15.60 6.61
C PRO A 93 0.59 -15.22 7.79
N ASP A 94 1.74 -14.57 7.51
CA ASP A 94 2.69 -14.14 8.54
C ASP A 94 2.16 -12.98 9.40
N ASP A 95 1.18 -12.24 8.89
CA ASP A 95 0.59 -11.07 9.56
C ASP A 95 -0.75 -11.39 10.26
N ALA A 96 -1.31 -12.58 10.02
CA ALA A 96 -2.57 -13.02 10.59
C ALA A 96 -2.32 -13.99 11.75
N ASN A 97 -2.57 -13.53 12.99
CA ASN A 97 -2.16 -14.21 14.20
C ASN A 97 -3.31 -14.54 15.18
N SER A 98 -4.56 -14.32 14.76
CA SER A 98 -5.70 -14.52 15.67
C SER A 98 -6.06 -15.99 15.89
N LEU A 99 -5.79 -16.86 14.91
CA LEU A 99 -6.01 -18.30 15.04
C LEU A 99 -4.67 -19.00 15.32
N ARG A 100 -4.10 -19.62 14.34
CA ARG A 100 -2.86 -20.39 14.48
C ARG A 100 -1.65 -19.53 14.16
N HIS A 101 -0.73 -19.41 15.11
CA HIS A 101 0.54 -18.75 14.88
C HIS A 101 1.46 -19.65 14.03
N GLY A 102 2.01 -19.10 12.97
CA GLY A 102 2.95 -19.81 12.11
C GLY A 102 3.29 -19.03 10.85
N SER A 103 4.42 -19.37 10.25
CA SER A 103 4.78 -18.83 8.94
C SER A 103 3.94 -19.47 7.83
N ALA A 104 3.95 -18.84 6.65
CA ALA A 104 3.33 -19.39 5.45
C ALA A 104 3.77 -20.85 5.20
N ASP A 105 5.05 -21.16 5.41
CA ASP A 105 5.61 -22.51 5.21
C ASP A 105 5.06 -23.58 6.16
N THR A 106 4.59 -23.17 7.34
CA THR A 106 4.02 -24.10 8.32
C THR A 106 2.53 -24.31 8.14
N ILE A 107 1.82 -23.30 7.71
CA ILE A 107 0.36 -23.26 7.59
C ILE A 107 -0.09 -23.73 6.21
N LEU A 108 0.56 -23.25 5.15
CA LEU A 108 0.19 -23.57 3.78
C LEU A 108 0.84 -24.88 3.32
N LYS A 109 0.07 -25.72 2.66
CA LYS A 109 0.53 -27.01 2.15
C LYS A 109 1.00 -26.95 0.71
N GLY A 110 0.62 -25.90 -0.02
CA GLY A 110 1.02 -25.68 -1.41
C GLY A 110 2.46 -25.25 -1.60
N VAL A 111 3.13 -24.75 -0.55
CA VAL A 111 4.54 -24.36 -0.58
C VAL A 111 5.50 -25.53 -0.79
N GLY A 112 5.08 -26.74 -0.48
CA GLY A 112 5.87 -27.95 -0.76
C GLY A 112 6.15 -28.17 -2.24
N LEU A 113 7.18 -28.96 -2.57
CA LEU A 113 7.60 -29.26 -3.95
C LEU A 113 7.85 -27.99 -4.79
N GLY A 114 8.52 -26.98 -4.22
CA GLY A 114 8.80 -25.73 -4.93
C GLY A 114 7.54 -24.94 -5.31
N HIS A 115 6.55 -24.89 -4.41
CA HIS A 115 5.24 -24.25 -4.57
C HIS A 115 4.27 -24.94 -5.53
N PHE A 116 4.52 -26.22 -5.88
CA PHE A 116 3.64 -26.98 -6.77
C PHE A 116 2.78 -28.04 -6.05
N ALA A 117 2.94 -28.25 -4.73
CA ALA A 117 2.24 -29.30 -4.00
C ALA A 117 0.71 -29.21 -4.10
N ALA A 118 0.15 -28.01 -4.17
CA ALA A 118 -1.28 -27.79 -4.33
C ALA A 118 -1.83 -28.30 -5.67
N PHE A 119 -1.03 -28.32 -6.75
CA PHE A 119 -1.48 -28.83 -8.04
C PHE A 119 -1.79 -30.33 -8.00
N PHE A 120 -1.06 -31.08 -7.21
CA PHE A 120 -1.17 -32.55 -7.15
C PHE A 120 -2.12 -33.03 -6.08
N SER A 121 -2.51 -32.21 -5.12
CA SER A 121 -3.34 -32.59 -3.98
C SER A 121 -4.54 -31.67 -3.79
N ARG A 122 -5.75 -32.23 -3.97
CA ARG A 122 -6.98 -31.50 -3.64
C ARG A 122 -7.01 -31.09 -2.16
N ARG A 123 -6.55 -31.94 -1.25
CA ARG A 123 -6.46 -31.63 0.18
C ARG A 123 -5.58 -30.42 0.45
N HIS A 124 -4.44 -30.30 -0.23
CA HIS A 124 -3.56 -29.12 -0.09
C HIS A 124 -4.22 -27.86 -0.61
N ARG A 125 -4.92 -27.94 -1.76
CA ARG A 125 -5.67 -26.78 -2.29
C ARG A 125 -6.79 -26.34 -1.33
N GLU A 126 -7.54 -27.29 -0.78
CA GLU A 126 -8.60 -26.98 0.19
C GLU A 126 -8.04 -26.35 1.46
N ASN A 127 -6.88 -26.84 1.96
CA ASN A 127 -6.17 -26.25 3.09
C ASN A 127 -5.79 -24.79 2.80
N ASP A 128 -5.09 -24.56 1.71
CA ASP A 128 -4.57 -23.24 1.38
C ASP A 128 -5.69 -22.25 1.05
N TYR A 129 -6.73 -22.71 0.39
CA TYR A 129 -7.93 -21.92 0.13
C TYR A 129 -8.61 -21.46 1.42
N LEU A 130 -8.82 -22.39 2.37
CA LEU A 130 -9.47 -22.08 3.63
C LEU A 130 -8.64 -21.08 4.45
N TRP A 131 -7.34 -21.33 4.58
CA TRP A 131 -6.42 -20.40 5.26
C TRP A 131 -6.38 -19.04 4.58
N GLY A 132 -6.35 -18.99 3.25
CA GLY A 132 -6.41 -17.74 2.50
C GLY A 132 -7.66 -16.90 2.81
N ARG A 133 -8.82 -17.57 2.97
CA ARG A 133 -10.06 -16.90 3.38
C ARG A 133 -10.02 -16.37 4.82
N LEU A 134 -9.52 -17.18 5.76
CA LEU A 134 -9.44 -16.80 7.17
C LEU A 134 -8.43 -15.66 7.39
N HIS A 135 -7.22 -15.80 6.86
CA HIS A 135 -6.19 -14.75 6.96
C HIS A 135 -6.63 -13.46 6.23
N GLY A 136 -7.24 -13.61 5.04
CA GLY A 136 -7.77 -12.46 4.33
C GLY A 136 -8.84 -11.72 5.11
N ALA A 137 -9.78 -12.44 5.73
CA ALA A 137 -10.82 -11.84 6.57
C ALA A 137 -10.23 -11.14 7.80
N GLU A 138 -9.26 -11.77 8.48
CA GLU A 138 -8.57 -11.19 9.62
C GLU A 138 -7.90 -9.87 9.25
N ARG A 139 -7.06 -9.90 8.21
CA ARG A 139 -6.31 -8.70 7.80
C ARG A 139 -7.20 -7.58 7.30
N LEU A 140 -8.28 -7.89 6.57
CA LEU A 140 -9.25 -6.89 6.15
C LEU A 140 -9.97 -6.25 7.34
N ILE A 141 -10.33 -7.04 8.36
CA ILE A 141 -10.90 -6.49 9.59
C ILE A 141 -9.91 -5.56 10.28
N ASP A 142 -8.64 -5.97 10.43
CA ASP A 142 -7.61 -5.16 11.07
C ASP A 142 -7.40 -3.84 10.32
N ILE A 143 -7.30 -3.86 9.00
CA ILE A 143 -7.13 -2.65 8.16
C ILE A 143 -8.30 -1.68 8.36
N VAL A 144 -9.54 -2.19 8.36
CA VAL A 144 -10.73 -1.35 8.54
C VAL A 144 -10.77 -0.77 9.96
N ILE A 145 -10.47 -1.57 10.97
CA ILE A 145 -10.46 -1.11 12.37
C ILE A 145 -9.35 -0.08 12.60
N ASP A 146 -8.16 -0.32 12.07
CA ASP A 146 -7.03 0.63 12.16
C ASP A 146 -7.40 1.97 11.52
N SER A 147 -8.04 1.95 10.37
CA SER A 147 -8.51 3.17 9.70
C SER A 147 -9.58 3.89 10.52
N ALA A 148 -10.55 3.16 11.08
CA ALA A 148 -11.60 3.73 11.91
C ALA A 148 -11.06 4.27 13.26
N THR A 149 -9.99 3.69 13.79
CA THR A 149 -9.34 4.15 15.02
C THR A 149 -8.66 5.50 14.81
N LEU A 150 -8.04 5.73 13.64
CA LEU A 150 -7.46 7.03 13.28
C LEU A 150 -8.50 8.15 13.27
N GLU A 151 -9.72 7.84 12.89
CA GLU A 151 -10.85 8.78 12.88
C GLU A 151 -11.59 8.88 14.24
N GLY A 152 -11.12 8.16 15.25
CA GLY A 152 -11.77 8.11 16.59
C GLY A 152 -13.09 7.33 16.61
N ALA A 153 -13.42 6.61 15.52
CA ALA A 153 -14.70 5.91 15.39
C ALA A 153 -14.70 4.49 16.01
N ALA A 154 -13.53 3.95 16.35
CA ALA A 154 -13.38 2.55 16.74
C ALA A 154 -13.17 2.33 18.27
N GLU A 155 -13.32 3.33 19.12
CA GLU A 155 -12.98 3.28 20.55
C GLU A 155 -13.69 2.17 21.36
N ASN A 156 -14.80 1.60 20.87
CA ASN A 156 -15.60 0.60 21.58
C ASN A 156 -15.88 -0.67 20.78
N ILE A 157 -15.09 -0.96 19.72
CA ILE A 157 -15.31 -2.15 18.91
C ILE A 157 -14.60 -3.36 19.54
N ASP A 158 -15.35 -4.40 19.88
CA ASP A 158 -14.79 -5.69 20.24
C ASP A 158 -14.33 -6.45 18.99
N VAL A 159 -13.09 -6.15 18.57
CA VAL A 159 -12.46 -6.73 17.39
C VAL A 159 -12.40 -8.25 17.46
N ARG A 160 -12.18 -8.81 18.65
CA ARG A 160 -12.10 -10.26 18.85
C ARG A 160 -13.42 -10.95 18.55
N THR A 161 -14.51 -10.43 19.09
CA THR A 161 -15.86 -10.94 18.79
C THR A 161 -16.19 -10.77 17.31
N PHE A 162 -15.77 -9.68 16.70
CA PHE A 162 -15.99 -9.45 15.27
C PHE A 162 -15.25 -10.49 14.41
N LYS A 163 -13.95 -10.71 14.67
CA LYS A 163 -13.16 -11.76 14.01
C LYS A 163 -13.76 -13.14 14.22
N LYS A 164 -14.15 -13.49 15.43
CA LYS A 164 -14.80 -14.77 15.75
C LYS A 164 -16.04 -15.02 14.90
N ARG A 165 -16.92 -14.02 14.77
CA ARG A 165 -18.11 -14.10 13.91
C ARG A 165 -17.76 -14.31 12.43
N ALA A 166 -16.78 -13.57 11.93
CA ALA A 166 -16.33 -13.69 10.54
C ALA A 166 -15.76 -15.09 10.26
N PHE A 167 -14.90 -15.59 11.14
CA PHE A 167 -14.32 -16.94 11.00
C PHE A 167 -15.39 -18.03 11.07
N THR A 168 -16.33 -17.93 12.00
CA THR A 168 -17.45 -18.88 12.10
C THR A 168 -18.25 -18.89 10.81
N ALA A 169 -18.60 -17.72 10.27
CA ALA A 169 -19.34 -17.63 9.02
C ALA A 169 -18.60 -18.24 7.82
N ILE A 170 -17.27 -18.06 7.76
CA ILE A 170 -16.44 -18.68 6.72
C ILE A 170 -16.43 -20.19 6.87
N LEU A 171 -16.20 -20.71 8.09
CA LEU A 171 -16.16 -22.16 8.33
C LEU A 171 -17.51 -22.83 8.04
N ASP A 172 -18.62 -22.16 8.32
CA ASP A 172 -19.95 -22.66 8.01
C ASP A 172 -20.23 -22.67 6.50
N ALA A 173 -19.86 -21.61 5.80
CA ALA A 173 -20.04 -21.53 4.36
C ALA A 173 -19.20 -22.57 3.61
N GLU A 174 -17.99 -22.86 4.09
CA GLU A 174 -17.06 -23.77 3.43
C GLU A 174 -17.24 -25.25 3.80
N ALA A 175 -17.97 -25.56 4.86
CA ALA A 175 -18.15 -26.94 5.34
C ALA A 175 -18.70 -27.90 4.28
N LEU A 176 -19.54 -27.40 3.37
CA LEU A 176 -20.13 -28.18 2.29
C LEU A 176 -19.19 -28.39 1.10
N HIS A 177 -18.17 -27.58 0.97
CA HIS A 177 -17.31 -27.55 -0.21
C HIS A 177 -15.94 -28.22 0.00
N LEU A 178 -15.45 -28.27 1.25
CA LEU A 178 -14.11 -28.74 1.60
C LEU A 178 -14.12 -30.19 2.12
N GLY A 179 -14.57 -31.12 1.24
CA GLY A 179 -14.76 -32.54 1.63
C GLY A 179 -13.49 -33.32 1.96
N LYS A 180 -12.29 -32.81 1.59
CA LYS A 180 -11.01 -33.45 1.90
C LYS A 180 -10.28 -32.82 3.10
N SER A 181 -10.87 -31.79 3.70
CA SER A 181 -10.30 -31.01 4.81
C SER A 181 -11.25 -30.93 6.00
N SER A 182 -12.11 -31.94 6.19
CA SER A 182 -13.07 -32.03 7.32
C SER A 182 -12.37 -31.97 8.67
N ASP A 183 -11.20 -32.60 8.80
CA ASP A 183 -10.41 -32.60 10.03
C ASP A 183 -9.94 -31.21 10.36
N LEU A 184 -9.41 -30.47 9.37
CA LEU A 184 -8.99 -29.07 9.52
C LEU A 184 -10.16 -28.17 9.91
N LEU A 185 -11.34 -28.38 9.31
CA LEU A 185 -12.53 -27.61 9.67
C LEU A 185 -12.92 -27.83 11.14
N ALA A 186 -12.84 -29.08 11.63
CA ALA A 186 -13.14 -29.40 13.01
C ALA A 186 -12.14 -28.76 14.00
N GLU A 187 -10.84 -28.83 13.68
CA GLU A 187 -9.79 -28.18 14.47
C GLU A 187 -10.00 -26.65 14.53
N LEU A 188 -10.20 -26.01 13.37
CA LEU A 188 -10.38 -24.57 13.30
C LEU A 188 -11.65 -24.10 14.00
N ARG A 189 -12.73 -24.88 14.01
CA ARG A 189 -13.92 -24.56 14.82
C ARG A 189 -13.62 -24.54 16.32
N GLN A 190 -12.77 -25.43 16.81
CA GLN A 190 -12.33 -25.40 18.19
C GLN A 190 -11.46 -24.18 18.50
N GLU A 191 -10.51 -23.87 17.62
CA GLU A 191 -9.67 -22.67 17.75
C GLU A 191 -10.53 -21.38 17.76
N VAL A 192 -11.48 -21.26 16.84
CA VAL A 192 -12.41 -20.12 16.79
C VAL A 192 -13.31 -20.05 18.04
N ALA A 193 -13.73 -21.20 18.59
CA ALA A 193 -14.52 -21.21 19.79
C ALA A 193 -13.73 -20.69 21.01
N ALA A 194 -12.41 -20.94 21.05
CA ALA A 194 -11.50 -20.49 22.09
C ALA A 194 -11.10 -18.99 21.99
N LEU A 195 -11.32 -18.38 20.83
CA LEU A 195 -11.25 -16.92 20.67
C LEU A 195 -12.37 -16.24 21.47
#